data_b35a8cfda9491ca7334fb49619f717c4
#
_entry.id   b35a8cfda9491ca7334fb49619f717c4
#
_cell.length_a   1.000
_cell.length_b   1.000
_cell.length_c   1.000
_cell.angle_alpha   90.00
_cell.angle_beta   90.00
_cell.angle_gamma   90.00
#
_symmetry.space_group_name_H-M   'P 1'
#
loop_
_entity.id
_entity.type
_entity.pdbx_description
1 polymer ?
#
loop_
_entity_poly.entity_id
_entity_poly.type
_entity_poly.pdbx_seq_one_letter_code
_entity_poly.pdbx_strand_id
1 'polypeptide(L)'
;MAKTKERKALKKGKAAFNLIGRVKVTDKTFNLDNSYDSGWTDNSMYVGVDCGNGNTVYAEMRSGFFPDKDNVIRAYSKDEKDDAGKSKSVEIAWEDRLDESLYDSISDSSFLTVGVEKDVKDKTVYKKFLTAYDAVEYLNEHLEDGMIVNVKGTIGYSEYEGNVSTKKEITSIVLSKIDDEADFKATFSQTILVDSKSIGKKNDDKGTMELVAYVIDYVGKPKIDGEKIEVKKNVTYPKTFEVAINENPEITAKMLQRFFKPKKGKITEITVTGNLVEGGSTVNITEDDIPDDIKELIEMGLYSEEEAEKKIAVGNGNRERRMIIVKPDITYVGTGDDRKPTVAFEDGKYDEDDLYFYEQALLDAGAE
;
A
#
# COMPACT_ATOMS: atom_id res chain seq x y z
N MET A 1 -12.28 43.18 -6.07
CA MET A 1 -12.50 41.76 -5.70
C MET A 1 -11.43 40.94 -6.42
N ALA A 2 -10.51 40.36 -5.68
CA ALA A 2 -9.54 39.44 -6.28
C ALA A 2 -10.32 38.24 -6.82
N LYS A 3 -10.14 37.88 -8.10
CA LYS A 3 -10.68 36.66 -8.66
C LYS A 3 -10.06 35.49 -7.86
N THR A 4 -10.86 34.76 -7.12
CA THR A 4 -10.42 33.53 -6.48
C THR A 4 -9.96 32.61 -7.62
N LYS A 5 -8.68 32.29 -7.66
CA LYS A 5 -8.11 31.38 -8.66
C LYS A 5 -8.76 30.01 -8.44
N GLU A 6 -9.35 29.45 -9.48
CA GLU A 6 -9.90 28.10 -9.43
C GLU A 6 -8.76 27.10 -9.19
N ARG A 7 -8.92 26.24 -8.18
CA ARG A 7 -7.93 25.20 -7.86
C ARG A 7 -7.88 24.17 -8.97
N LYS A 8 -6.68 23.72 -9.34
CA LYS A 8 -6.52 22.58 -10.23
C LYS A 8 -7.03 21.30 -9.54
N ALA A 9 -7.77 20.49 -10.29
CA ALA A 9 -8.24 19.21 -9.79
C ALA A 9 -7.06 18.26 -9.51
N LEU A 10 -6.97 17.78 -8.28
CA LEU A 10 -5.98 16.79 -7.87
C LEU A 10 -6.31 15.44 -8.51
N LYS A 11 -5.28 14.73 -8.99
CA LYS A 11 -5.42 13.39 -9.58
C LYS A 11 -4.64 12.39 -8.75
N LYS A 12 -5.32 11.35 -8.25
CA LYS A 12 -4.65 10.22 -7.60
C LYS A 12 -3.69 9.57 -8.61
N GLY A 13 -2.42 9.48 -8.23
CA GLY A 13 -1.40 8.81 -9.02
C GLY A 13 -1.21 7.35 -8.60
N LYS A 14 -0.05 6.79 -8.91
CA LYS A 14 0.32 5.42 -8.53
C LYS A 14 0.48 5.32 -7.02
N ALA A 15 -0.10 4.28 -6.43
CA ALA A 15 0.02 3.93 -5.02
C ALA A 15 -0.10 2.41 -4.91
N ALA A 16 1.03 1.70 -4.99
CA ALA A 16 1.06 0.25 -5.09
C ALA A 16 2.18 -0.34 -4.24
N PHE A 17 1.98 -1.58 -3.80
CA PHE A 17 3.01 -2.36 -3.12
C PHE A 17 3.21 -3.72 -3.78
N ASN A 18 4.37 -4.31 -3.52
CA ASN A 18 4.71 -5.67 -3.92
C ASN A 18 5.57 -6.31 -2.84
N LEU A 19 5.10 -7.44 -2.29
CA LEU A 19 5.76 -8.23 -1.27
C LEU A 19 6.12 -9.59 -1.84
N ILE A 20 7.33 -10.04 -1.62
CA ILE A 20 7.78 -11.40 -1.91
C ILE A 20 8.38 -11.95 -0.63
N GLY A 21 7.85 -13.07 -0.15
CA GLY A 21 8.29 -13.67 1.10
C GLY A 21 7.40 -14.81 1.58
N ARG A 22 7.61 -15.23 2.81
CA ARG A 22 6.83 -16.27 3.47
C ARG A 22 5.58 -15.67 4.11
N VAL A 23 4.42 -16.20 3.74
CA VAL A 23 3.17 -15.81 4.40
C VAL A 23 3.13 -16.37 5.82
N LYS A 24 2.59 -15.57 6.76
CA LYS A 24 2.32 -15.96 8.15
C LYS A 24 0.82 -16.11 8.33
N VAL A 25 0.36 -17.35 8.39
CA VAL A 25 -1.05 -17.69 8.63
C VAL A 25 -1.21 -18.12 10.09
N THR A 26 -2.16 -17.51 10.77
CA THR A 26 -2.51 -17.80 12.17
C THR A 26 -4.02 -17.89 12.28
N ASP A 27 -4.53 -18.31 13.43
CA ASP A 27 -5.95 -18.34 13.78
C ASP A 27 -6.66 -16.97 13.70
N LYS A 28 -5.89 -15.88 13.62
CA LYS A 28 -6.40 -14.50 13.48
C LYS A 28 -6.29 -13.94 12.05
N THR A 29 -5.76 -14.72 11.12
CA THR A 29 -5.54 -14.24 9.74
C THR A 29 -6.86 -14.06 9.00
N PHE A 30 -7.82 -14.96 9.19
CA PHE A 30 -9.10 -14.94 8.51
C PHE A 30 -10.24 -14.66 9.50
N ASN A 31 -11.20 -13.88 9.06
CA ASN A 31 -12.45 -13.65 9.76
C ASN A 31 -13.58 -13.72 8.73
N LEU A 32 -14.37 -14.81 8.80
CA LEU A 32 -15.42 -15.11 7.84
C LEU A 32 -16.79 -14.82 8.43
N ASP A 33 -17.72 -14.39 7.57
CA ASP A 33 -19.12 -14.12 7.89
C ASP A 33 -19.30 -13.21 9.12
N ASN A 34 -18.37 -12.27 9.28
CA ASN A 34 -18.38 -11.36 10.40
C ASN A 34 -19.52 -10.35 10.24
N SER A 35 -20.53 -10.44 11.13
CA SER A 35 -21.72 -9.61 11.10
C SER A 35 -21.65 -8.50 12.14
N TYR A 36 -22.10 -7.30 11.76
CA TYR A 36 -22.09 -6.09 12.57
C TYR A 36 -23.52 -5.63 12.89
N ASP A 37 -23.68 -4.88 13.97
CA ASP A 37 -24.97 -4.28 14.37
C ASP A 37 -25.60 -3.41 13.27
N SER A 38 -24.80 -2.93 12.33
CA SER A 38 -25.29 -2.18 11.16
C SER A 38 -25.97 -3.06 10.10
N GLY A 39 -25.97 -4.38 10.27
CA GLY A 39 -26.41 -5.37 9.28
C GLY A 39 -25.37 -5.67 8.20
N TRP A 40 -24.18 -5.05 8.26
CA TRP A 40 -23.09 -5.37 7.35
C TRP A 40 -22.49 -6.74 7.69
N THR A 41 -22.27 -7.56 6.67
CA THR A 41 -21.57 -8.86 6.80
C THR A 41 -20.37 -8.86 5.87
N ASP A 42 -19.18 -9.28 6.35
CA ASP A 42 -17.99 -9.33 5.55
C ASP A 42 -17.10 -10.55 5.80
N ASN A 43 -16.27 -10.83 4.81
CA ASN A 43 -15.09 -11.65 4.94
C ASN A 43 -13.85 -10.76 4.90
N SER A 44 -12.91 -11.03 5.79
CA SER A 44 -11.65 -10.28 5.85
C SER A 44 -10.45 -11.20 6.12
N MET A 45 -9.34 -10.83 5.53
CA MET A 45 -8.02 -11.42 5.76
C MET A 45 -7.05 -10.31 6.12
N TYR A 46 -6.29 -10.51 7.20
CA TYR A 46 -5.17 -9.67 7.59
C TYR A 46 -3.93 -10.55 7.74
N VAL A 47 -3.01 -10.44 6.81
CA VAL A 47 -1.90 -11.39 6.66
C VAL A 47 -0.55 -10.68 6.69
N GLY A 48 0.41 -11.25 7.42
CA GLY A 48 1.81 -10.85 7.40
C GLY A 48 2.58 -11.59 6.33
N VAL A 49 3.47 -10.91 5.64
CA VAL A 49 4.45 -11.51 4.73
C VAL A 49 5.85 -11.20 5.26
N ASP A 50 6.57 -12.23 5.63
CA ASP A 50 7.97 -12.13 6.02
C ASP A 50 8.84 -11.96 4.78
N CYS A 51 9.29 -10.74 4.57
CA CYS A 51 10.10 -10.34 3.41
C CYS A 51 11.60 -10.40 3.68
N GLY A 52 12.02 -11.19 4.68
CA GLY A 52 13.41 -11.35 5.07
C GLY A 52 13.92 -10.25 6.02
N ASN A 53 15.06 -10.49 6.64
CA ASN A 53 15.74 -9.54 7.54
C ASN A 53 14.84 -8.97 8.67
N GLY A 54 13.95 -9.79 9.22
CA GLY A 54 13.00 -9.36 10.26
C GLY A 54 11.89 -8.43 9.79
N ASN A 55 11.77 -8.21 8.47
CA ASN A 55 10.78 -7.32 7.86
C ASN A 55 9.48 -8.06 7.56
N THR A 56 8.50 -8.03 8.45
CA THR A 56 7.17 -8.59 8.21
C THR A 56 6.18 -7.47 7.90
N VAL A 57 5.74 -7.41 6.65
CA VAL A 57 4.79 -6.41 6.16
C VAL A 57 3.39 -6.99 6.17
N TYR A 58 2.45 -6.24 6.75
CA TYR A 58 1.05 -6.64 6.83
C TYR A 58 0.22 -5.98 5.74
N ALA A 59 -0.67 -6.77 5.14
CA ALA A 59 -1.63 -6.34 4.16
C ALA A 59 -2.99 -7.01 4.39
N GLU A 60 -4.05 -6.45 3.82
CA GLU A 60 -5.41 -6.92 4.06
C GLU A 60 -6.20 -7.09 2.77
N MET A 61 -7.22 -7.91 2.84
CA MET A 61 -8.25 -8.09 1.84
C MET A 61 -9.59 -8.13 2.57
N ARG A 62 -10.56 -7.32 2.15
CA ARG A 62 -11.85 -7.24 2.82
C ARG A 62 -12.93 -6.75 1.89
N SER A 63 -14.06 -7.44 1.87
CA SER A 63 -15.31 -6.92 1.34
C SER A 63 -16.51 -7.64 1.96
N GLY A 64 -17.71 -7.12 1.73
CA GLY A 64 -18.92 -7.66 2.27
C GLY A 64 -20.15 -7.04 1.62
N PHE A 65 -21.29 -7.28 2.23
CA PHE A 65 -22.59 -6.89 1.72
C PHE A 65 -23.57 -6.63 2.87
N PHE A 66 -24.70 -6.06 2.54
CA PHE A 66 -25.84 -5.94 3.45
C PHE A 66 -26.91 -6.96 3.03
N PRO A 67 -27.20 -8.01 3.82
CA PRO A 67 -28.16 -9.06 3.44
C PRO A 67 -29.55 -8.53 3.03
N ASP A 68 -29.98 -7.42 3.65
CA ASP A 68 -31.30 -6.84 3.46
C ASP A 68 -31.35 -5.74 2.37
N LYS A 69 -30.31 -5.62 1.53
CA LYS A 69 -30.22 -4.59 0.48
C LYS A 69 -29.78 -5.17 -0.85
N ASP A 70 -30.22 -4.53 -1.92
CA ASP A 70 -29.63 -4.77 -3.23
C ASP A 70 -28.17 -4.30 -3.25
N ASN A 71 -27.26 -5.25 -3.35
CA ASN A 71 -25.84 -4.98 -3.39
C ASN A 71 -25.33 -5.09 -4.83
N VAL A 72 -24.45 -4.17 -5.21
CA VAL A 72 -23.83 -4.18 -6.54
C VAL A 72 -22.31 -4.14 -6.44
N ILE A 73 -21.67 -4.84 -7.34
CA ILE A 73 -20.22 -4.83 -7.53
C ILE A 73 -19.94 -3.91 -8.71
N ARG A 74 -19.02 -2.97 -8.52
CA ARG A 74 -18.55 -2.10 -9.60
C ARG A 74 -17.30 -2.65 -10.24
N ALA A 75 -17.42 -2.98 -11.50
CA ALA A 75 -16.34 -3.44 -12.35
C ALA A 75 -16.15 -2.48 -13.54
N TYR A 76 -15.13 -2.73 -14.35
CA TYR A 76 -14.88 -1.97 -15.58
C TYR A 76 -15.06 -2.87 -16.79
N SER A 77 -15.74 -2.36 -17.80
CA SER A 77 -15.87 -3.06 -19.09
C SER A 77 -14.51 -3.21 -19.76
N LYS A 78 -14.29 -4.36 -20.39
CA LYS A 78 -13.11 -4.62 -21.20
C LYS A 78 -13.15 -3.83 -22.51
N ASP A 79 -14.31 -3.79 -23.14
CA ASP A 79 -14.49 -3.29 -24.52
C ASP A 79 -15.06 -1.89 -24.57
N GLU A 80 -15.99 -1.56 -23.65
CA GLU A 80 -16.62 -0.25 -23.64
C GLU A 80 -15.73 0.82 -23.03
N LYS A 81 -15.60 1.94 -23.74
CA LYS A 81 -14.85 3.12 -23.29
C LYS A 81 -15.79 4.32 -23.18
N ASP A 82 -15.45 5.25 -22.30
CA ASP A 82 -16.06 6.58 -22.25
C ASP A 82 -15.44 7.50 -23.32
N ASP A 83 -15.96 8.72 -23.44
CA ASP A 83 -15.49 9.73 -24.39
C ASP A 83 -14.01 10.14 -24.18
N ALA A 84 -13.46 9.88 -23.00
CA ALA A 84 -12.06 10.09 -22.64
C ALA A 84 -11.18 8.85 -22.89
N GLY A 85 -11.74 7.76 -23.46
CA GLY A 85 -11.05 6.51 -23.73
C GLY A 85 -10.81 5.61 -22.50
N LYS A 86 -11.43 5.91 -21.37
CA LYS A 86 -11.36 5.07 -20.16
C LYS A 86 -12.44 3.97 -20.20
N SER A 87 -12.15 2.82 -19.62
CA SER A 87 -13.13 1.75 -19.49
C SER A 87 -14.36 2.23 -18.71
N LYS A 88 -15.55 1.98 -19.27
CA LYS A 88 -16.80 2.30 -18.60
C LYS A 88 -17.00 1.42 -17.36
N SER A 89 -17.58 2.01 -16.30
CA SER A 89 -18.01 1.24 -15.14
C SER A 89 -19.26 0.44 -15.48
N VAL A 90 -19.31 -0.81 -15.05
CA VAL A 90 -20.46 -1.71 -15.12
C VAL A 90 -20.81 -2.13 -13.70
N GLU A 91 -22.12 -2.29 -13.44
CA GLU A 91 -22.65 -2.77 -12.17
C GLU A 91 -23.10 -4.23 -12.36
N ILE A 92 -22.64 -5.09 -11.46
CA ILE A 92 -22.94 -6.52 -11.43
C ILE A 92 -23.70 -6.77 -10.12
N ALA A 93 -24.83 -7.46 -10.19
CA ALA A 93 -25.56 -7.84 -8.98
C ALA A 93 -24.69 -8.76 -8.10
N TRP A 94 -24.84 -8.63 -6.79
CA TRP A 94 -24.06 -9.43 -5.84
C TRP A 94 -24.24 -10.93 -6.05
N GLU A 95 -25.46 -11.34 -6.43
CA GLU A 95 -25.83 -12.73 -6.70
C GLU A 95 -25.08 -13.32 -7.89
N ASP A 96 -24.73 -12.47 -8.86
CA ASP A 96 -24.05 -12.85 -10.11
C ASP A 96 -22.52 -12.84 -9.98
N ARG A 97 -21.95 -12.56 -8.81
CA ARG A 97 -20.49 -12.38 -8.59
C ARG A 97 -19.64 -13.61 -8.93
N LEU A 98 -20.24 -14.78 -8.93
CA LEU A 98 -19.58 -16.05 -9.26
C LEU A 98 -19.90 -16.54 -10.68
N ASP A 99 -20.67 -15.77 -11.45
CA ASP A 99 -20.97 -16.13 -12.84
C ASP A 99 -19.78 -15.86 -13.76
N GLU A 100 -19.01 -16.92 -14.03
CA GLU A 100 -17.83 -16.85 -14.90
C GLU A 100 -18.16 -16.42 -16.35
N SER A 101 -19.41 -16.54 -16.79
CA SER A 101 -19.81 -16.11 -18.13
C SER A 101 -19.69 -14.59 -18.32
N LEU A 102 -19.71 -13.82 -17.23
CA LEU A 102 -19.52 -12.37 -17.25
C LEU A 102 -18.05 -11.96 -17.39
N TYR A 103 -17.12 -12.86 -17.06
CA TYR A 103 -15.70 -12.52 -16.92
C TYR A 103 -15.04 -12.07 -18.23
N ASP A 104 -15.50 -12.59 -19.36
CA ASP A 104 -14.98 -12.22 -20.68
C ASP A 104 -15.24 -10.76 -21.06
N SER A 105 -16.33 -10.18 -20.52
CA SER A 105 -16.71 -8.76 -20.75
C SER A 105 -16.07 -7.77 -19.77
N ILE A 106 -15.43 -8.27 -18.70
CA ILE A 106 -14.89 -7.47 -17.61
C ILE A 106 -13.39 -7.30 -17.76
N SER A 107 -12.90 -6.09 -17.53
CA SER A 107 -11.48 -5.76 -17.54
C SER A 107 -10.72 -6.53 -16.44
N ASP A 108 -9.54 -7.05 -16.76
CA ASP A 108 -8.66 -7.73 -15.83
C ASP A 108 -8.35 -6.91 -14.56
N SER A 109 -8.38 -5.58 -14.67
CA SER A 109 -8.15 -4.67 -13.54
C SER A 109 -9.25 -4.70 -12.47
N SER A 110 -10.39 -5.31 -12.77
CA SER A 110 -11.53 -5.43 -11.84
C SER A 110 -11.46 -6.70 -10.99
N PHE A 111 -10.57 -7.61 -11.32
CA PHE A 111 -10.46 -8.89 -10.61
C PHE A 111 -9.36 -8.87 -9.56
N LEU A 112 -9.64 -9.55 -8.46
CA LEU A 112 -8.63 -10.06 -7.56
C LEU A 112 -8.08 -11.37 -8.14
N THR A 113 -6.76 -11.53 -8.11
CA THR A 113 -6.10 -12.72 -8.64
C THR A 113 -5.49 -13.54 -7.51
N VAL A 114 -5.91 -14.78 -7.37
CA VAL A 114 -5.38 -15.75 -6.40
C VAL A 114 -4.75 -16.93 -7.13
N GLY A 115 -3.56 -17.36 -6.67
CA GLY A 115 -2.88 -18.50 -7.25
C GLY A 115 -2.00 -19.20 -6.21
N VAL A 116 -2.63 -19.85 -5.24
CA VAL A 116 -1.94 -20.52 -4.11
C VAL A 116 -1.91 -22.04 -4.25
N GLU A 117 -2.53 -22.59 -5.29
CA GLU A 117 -2.53 -24.01 -5.60
C GLU A 117 -1.72 -24.33 -6.84
N LYS A 118 -1.31 -25.59 -6.96
CA LYS A 118 -0.66 -26.13 -8.14
C LYS A 118 -1.48 -27.26 -8.72
N ASP A 119 -1.48 -27.38 -10.05
CA ASP A 119 -2.09 -28.51 -10.75
C ASP A 119 -1.18 -29.76 -10.68
N VAL A 120 -1.67 -30.86 -11.24
CA VAL A 120 -0.94 -32.13 -11.31
C VAL A 120 0.39 -32.06 -12.10
N LYS A 121 0.64 -30.95 -12.81
CA LYS A 121 1.86 -30.66 -13.55
C LYS A 121 2.76 -29.62 -12.84
N ASP A 122 2.50 -29.36 -11.56
CA ASP A 122 3.22 -28.39 -10.73
C ASP A 122 3.11 -26.94 -11.24
N LYS A 123 2.04 -26.60 -11.98
CA LYS A 123 1.79 -25.25 -12.45
C LYS A 123 0.80 -24.55 -11.53
N THR A 124 1.07 -23.30 -11.20
CA THR A 124 0.16 -22.47 -10.42
C THR A 124 -1.19 -22.34 -11.13
N VAL A 125 -2.25 -22.65 -10.40
CA VAL A 125 -3.64 -22.47 -10.82
C VAL A 125 -4.07 -21.06 -10.43
N TYR A 126 -4.46 -20.24 -11.40
CA TYR A 126 -4.93 -18.87 -11.17
C TYR A 126 -6.45 -18.84 -11.17
N LYS A 127 -7.00 -18.22 -10.12
CA LYS A 127 -8.44 -17.92 -10.00
C LYS A 127 -8.66 -16.42 -9.96
N LYS A 128 -9.77 -15.95 -10.52
CA LYS A 128 -10.19 -14.56 -10.53
C LYS A 128 -11.46 -14.40 -9.71
N PHE A 129 -11.51 -13.38 -8.88
CA PHE A 129 -12.65 -13.07 -8.04
C PHE A 129 -13.06 -11.62 -8.25
N LEU A 130 -14.35 -11.35 -8.35
CA LEU A 130 -14.88 -9.99 -8.41
C LEU A 130 -14.93 -9.32 -7.04
N THR A 131 -14.95 -10.12 -5.97
CA THR A 131 -15.03 -9.62 -4.60
C THR A 131 -13.93 -10.19 -3.72
N ALA A 132 -13.49 -9.40 -2.73
CA ALA A 132 -12.62 -9.90 -1.69
C ALA A 132 -13.34 -10.90 -0.76
N TYR A 133 -14.67 -10.86 -0.70
CA TYR A 133 -15.47 -11.81 0.08
C TYR A 133 -15.19 -13.25 -0.34
N ASP A 134 -15.33 -13.52 -1.64
CA ASP A 134 -15.12 -14.85 -2.21
C ASP A 134 -13.62 -15.23 -2.25
N ALA A 135 -12.75 -14.25 -2.52
CA ALA A 135 -11.30 -14.48 -2.52
C ALA A 135 -10.76 -14.87 -1.13
N VAL A 136 -11.27 -14.25 -0.07
CA VAL A 136 -10.90 -14.55 1.32
C VAL A 136 -11.40 -15.94 1.74
N GLU A 137 -12.64 -16.30 1.37
CA GLU A 137 -13.18 -17.64 1.62
C GLU A 137 -12.29 -18.71 0.97
N TYR A 138 -11.96 -18.54 -0.30
CA TYR A 138 -11.06 -19.44 -1.02
C TYR A 138 -9.66 -19.50 -0.40
N LEU A 139 -9.09 -18.36 0.00
CA LEU A 139 -7.77 -18.30 0.63
C LEU A 139 -7.76 -18.96 2.02
N ASN A 140 -8.85 -18.89 2.79
CA ASN A 140 -8.97 -19.57 4.07
C ASN A 140 -8.85 -21.10 3.94
N GLU A 141 -9.27 -21.66 2.81
CA GLU A 141 -9.20 -23.11 2.55
C GLU A 141 -7.84 -23.56 1.99
N HIS A 142 -7.10 -22.67 1.30
CA HIS A 142 -5.96 -23.08 0.46
C HIS A 142 -4.64 -22.38 0.80
N LEU A 143 -4.65 -21.28 1.56
CA LEU A 143 -3.42 -20.57 1.94
C LEU A 143 -2.85 -21.16 3.22
N GLU A 144 -1.68 -21.77 3.13
CA GLU A 144 -1.01 -22.38 4.27
C GLU A 144 0.14 -21.52 4.80
N ASP A 145 0.39 -21.62 6.11
CA ASP A 145 1.51 -20.95 6.75
C ASP A 145 2.84 -21.37 6.14
N GLY A 146 3.74 -20.38 5.94
CA GLY A 146 5.06 -20.63 5.38
C GLY A 146 5.13 -20.71 3.85
N MET A 147 4.00 -20.70 3.12
CA MET A 147 4.03 -20.61 1.65
C MET A 147 4.79 -19.37 1.20
N ILE A 148 5.63 -19.53 0.16
CA ILE A 148 6.34 -18.40 -0.45
C ILE A 148 5.44 -17.79 -1.51
N VAL A 149 5.05 -16.53 -1.28
CA VAL A 149 4.06 -15.82 -2.10
C VAL A 149 4.61 -14.52 -2.66
N ASN A 150 4.01 -14.09 -3.76
CA ASN A 150 4.09 -12.73 -4.28
C ASN A 150 2.73 -12.07 -4.07
N VAL A 151 2.68 -11.07 -3.18
CA VAL A 151 1.49 -10.31 -2.84
C VAL A 151 1.60 -8.91 -3.42
N LYS A 152 0.61 -8.50 -4.19
CA LYS A 152 0.53 -7.17 -4.78
C LYS A 152 -0.77 -6.50 -4.38
N GLY A 153 -0.74 -5.17 -4.35
CA GLY A 153 -1.95 -4.42 -4.05
C GLY A 153 -1.76 -2.93 -4.13
N THR A 154 -2.74 -2.22 -3.60
CA THR A 154 -2.79 -0.77 -3.57
C THR A 154 -2.54 -0.24 -2.17
N ILE A 155 -2.00 0.98 -2.11
CA ILE A 155 -1.82 1.73 -0.86
C ILE A 155 -2.92 2.80 -0.81
N GLY A 156 -3.73 2.75 0.24
CA GLY A 156 -4.74 3.75 0.55
C GLY A 156 -4.33 4.60 1.75
N TYR A 157 -4.84 5.82 1.79
CA TYR A 157 -4.61 6.77 2.88
C TYR A 157 -5.93 7.27 3.41
N SER A 158 -6.02 7.39 4.72
CA SER A 158 -7.15 7.97 5.42
C SER A 158 -6.67 8.72 6.65
N GLU A 159 -7.48 9.65 7.12
CA GLU A 159 -7.19 10.41 8.33
C GLU A 159 -8.29 10.19 9.36
N TYR A 160 -7.88 10.01 10.60
CA TYR A 160 -8.76 9.94 11.75
C TYR A 160 -8.10 10.68 12.92
N GLU A 161 -8.79 11.66 13.49
CA GLU A 161 -8.31 12.50 14.61
C GLU A 161 -6.91 13.08 14.36
N GLY A 162 -6.66 13.62 13.14
CA GLY A 162 -5.39 14.22 12.76
C GLY A 162 -4.28 13.20 12.44
N ASN A 163 -4.55 11.90 12.54
CA ASN A 163 -3.58 10.84 12.27
C ASN A 163 -3.80 10.21 10.88
N VAL A 164 -2.84 10.39 9.99
CA VAL A 164 -2.87 9.76 8.66
C VAL A 164 -2.46 8.30 8.77
N SER A 165 -3.40 7.41 8.49
CA SER A 165 -3.17 5.97 8.41
C SER A 165 -2.89 5.50 6.99
N THR A 166 -2.17 4.40 6.88
CA THR A 166 -1.81 3.76 5.60
C THR A 166 -2.39 2.36 5.59
N LYS A 167 -3.19 2.05 4.57
CA LYS A 167 -3.82 0.76 4.34
C LYS A 167 -3.19 0.08 3.13
N LYS A 168 -2.86 -1.19 3.22
CA LYS A 168 -2.36 -2.00 2.10
C LYS A 168 -3.41 -3.02 1.72
N GLU A 169 -4.13 -2.75 0.61
CA GLU A 169 -5.20 -3.61 0.11
C GLU A 169 -4.68 -4.56 -0.96
N ILE A 170 -4.82 -5.86 -0.72
CA ILE A 170 -4.33 -6.90 -1.61
C ILE A 170 -5.25 -6.99 -2.83
N THR A 171 -4.65 -6.98 -4.01
CA THR A 171 -5.34 -7.25 -5.29
C THR A 171 -4.86 -8.55 -5.94
N SER A 172 -3.72 -9.07 -5.51
CA SER A 172 -3.21 -10.36 -5.99
C SER A 172 -2.37 -11.03 -4.92
N ILE A 173 -2.55 -12.34 -4.75
CA ILE A 173 -1.71 -13.22 -3.95
C ILE A 173 -1.48 -14.52 -4.73
N VAL A 174 -0.24 -14.81 -5.08
CA VAL A 174 0.12 -15.97 -5.90
C VAL A 174 1.41 -16.59 -5.38
N LEU A 175 1.58 -17.91 -5.62
CA LEU A 175 2.85 -18.56 -5.32
C LEU A 175 4.01 -17.86 -6.02
N SER A 176 5.07 -17.61 -5.29
CA SER A 176 6.27 -16.99 -5.84
C SER A 176 7.06 -17.98 -6.66
N LYS A 177 7.75 -17.46 -7.70
CA LYS A 177 8.79 -18.20 -8.40
C LYS A 177 10.18 -18.04 -7.76
N ILE A 178 10.26 -17.11 -6.80
CA ILE A 178 11.47 -16.83 -6.02
C ILE A 178 11.33 -17.67 -4.75
N ASP A 179 12.32 -18.50 -4.48
CA ASP A 179 12.41 -19.40 -3.32
C ASP A 179 13.63 -19.09 -2.44
N ASP A 180 14.61 -18.33 -2.96
CA ASP A 180 15.74 -17.87 -2.17
C ASP A 180 15.32 -16.68 -1.29
N GLU A 181 15.54 -16.82 0.02
CA GLU A 181 15.21 -15.77 1.00
C GLU A 181 16.04 -14.49 0.81
N ALA A 182 17.23 -14.59 0.20
CA ALA A 182 18.04 -13.43 -0.15
C ALA A 182 17.35 -12.50 -1.18
N ASP A 183 16.41 -13.04 -1.97
CA ASP A 183 15.65 -12.30 -2.96
C ASP A 183 14.26 -11.80 -2.44
N PHE A 184 13.94 -12.10 -1.17
CA PHE A 184 12.72 -11.60 -0.55
C PHE A 184 12.75 -10.09 -0.43
N LYS A 185 11.59 -9.46 -0.64
CA LYS A 185 11.51 -7.99 -0.65
C LYS A 185 10.12 -7.46 -0.39
N ALA A 186 10.07 -6.29 0.19
CA ALA A 186 8.89 -5.47 0.34
C ALA A 186 9.14 -4.13 -0.34
N THR A 187 8.43 -3.85 -1.43
CA THR A 187 8.64 -2.64 -2.22
C THR A 187 7.34 -1.87 -2.42
N PHE A 188 7.47 -0.57 -2.68
CA PHE A 188 6.34 0.27 -3.07
C PHE A 188 6.68 1.11 -4.30
N SER A 189 5.62 1.59 -4.96
CA SER A 189 5.69 2.65 -5.96
C SER A 189 4.58 3.65 -5.64
N GLN A 190 4.95 4.91 -5.42
CA GLN A 190 4.05 5.95 -4.93
C GLN A 190 4.25 7.26 -5.67
N THR A 191 3.16 7.84 -6.16
CA THR A 191 3.14 9.23 -6.63
C THR A 191 3.00 10.15 -5.43
N ILE A 192 3.94 11.07 -5.29
CA ILE A 192 3.99 12.05 -4.20
C ILE A 192 4.05 13.46 -4.76
N LEU A 193 3.60 14.41 -3.97
CA LEU A 193 3.72 15.83 -4.22
C LEU A 193 4.75 16.40 -3.25
N VAL A 194 5.68 17.18 -3.76
CA VAL A 194 6.73 17.83 -2.96
C VAL A 194 6.73 19.33 -3.16
N ASP A 195 7.04 20.06 -2.09
CA ASP A 195 7.20 21.50 -2.09
C ASP A 195 8.66 21.89 -1.77
N SER A 196 8.94 23.18 -1.71
CA SER A 196 10.29 23.69 -1.42
C SER A 196 10.80 23.41 0.01
N LYS A 197 9.93 22.89 0.91
CA LYS A 197 10.22 22.58 2.32
C LYS A 197 10.20 21.08 2.60
N SER A 198 9.92 20.25 1.60
CA SER A 198 9.75 18.81 1.75
C SER A 198 10.98 18.08 2.27
N ILE A 199 12.20 18.57 1.96
CA ILE A 199 13.44 17.95 2.44
C ILE A 199 13.65 18.31 3.92
N GLY A 200 13.63 17.28 4.76
CA GLY A 200 13.81 17.37 6.21
C GLY A 200 15.24 17.10 6.67
N LYS A 201 15.38 16.49 7.84
CA LYS A 201 16.66 16.23 8.48
C LYS A 201 17.30 14.93 7.98
N LYS A 202 18.63 14.93 7.97
CA LYS A 202 19.41 13.71 7.77
C LYS A 202 19.39 12.88 9.05
N ASN A 203 19.23 11.58 8.89
CA ASN A 203 19.39 10.60 9.96
C ASN A 203 20.62 9.76 9.61
N ASP A 204 21.72 10.03 10.30
CA ASP A 204 23.00 9.36 10.05
C ASP A 204 22.98 7.89 10.50
N ASP A 205 22.28 7.58 11.61
CA ASP A 205 22.21 6.22 12.16
C ASP A 205 21.45 5.28 11.19
N LYS A 206 20.45 5.81 10.48
CA LYS A 206 19.64 5.04 9.53
C LYS A 206 20.13 5.15 8.08
N GLY A 207 21.10 6.00 7.80
CA GLY A 207 21.56 6.27 6.45
C GLY A 207 20.48 6.85 5.55
N THR A 208 19.56 7.69 6.09
CA THR A 208 18.43 8.24 5.36
C THR A 208 18.28 9.75 5.54
N MET A 209 17.50 10.36 4.65
CA MET A 209 17.05 11.75 4.73
C MET A 209 15.52 11.77 4.84
N GLU A 210 14.99 12.51 5.80
CA GLU A 210 13.56 12.72 5.93
C GLU A 210 13.02 13.52 4.73
N LEU A 211 11.85 13.11 4.24
CA LEU A 211 11.10 13.79 3.19
C LEU A 211 9.64 13.88 3.61
N VAL A 212 9.16 15.07 3.92
CA VAL A 212 7.74 15.34 4.15
C VAL A 212 7.10 15.67 2.80
N ALA A 213 6.22 14.81 2.33
CA ALA A 213 5.53 14.96 1.05
C ALA A 213 4.03 14.82 1.24
N TYR A 214 3.27 15.07 0.18
CA TYR A 214 1.82 14.87 0.19
C TYR A 214 1.45 13.73 -0.74
N VAL A 215 0.50 12.89 -0.31
CA VAL A 215 -0.12 11.85 -1.12
C VAL A 215 -1.56 12.22 -1.41
N ILE A 216 -2.07 11.82 -2.56
CA ILE A 216 -3.45 12.10 -2.95
C ILE A 216 -4.26 10.82 -2.80
N ASP A 217 -5.40 10.91 -2.10
CA ASP A 217 -6.40 9.85 -2.09
C ASP A 217 -7.82 10.39 -2.20
N TYR A 218 -8.75 9.50 -2.57
CA TYR A 218 -10.16 9.85 -2.73
C TYR A 218 -10.91 9.69 -1.42
N VAL A 219 -11.64 10.73 -1.05
CA VAL A 219 -12.56 10.71 0.09
C VAL A 219 -13.99 10.70 -0.42
N GLY A 220 -14.71 9.63 -0.11
CA GLY A 220 -16.11 9.48 -0.51
C GLY A 220 -17.07 10.10 0.51
N LYS A 221 -17.51 9.30 1.48
CA LYS A 221 -18.46 9.67 2.53
C LYS A 221 -17.91 9.26 3.90
N PRO A 222 -16.97 10.03 4.46
CA PRO A 222 -16.45 9.76 5.80
C PRO A 222 -17.57 9.89 6.84
N LYS A 223 -17.39 9.19 7.97
CA LYS A 223 -18.29 9.26 9.11
C LYS A 223 -17.63 10.13 10.18
N ILE A 224 -18.22 11.26 10.51
CA ILE A 224 -17.79 12.22 11.53
C ILE A 224 -18.92 12.34 12.57
N ASP A 225 -18.60 12.14 13.82
CA ASP A 225 -19.55 12.18 14.95
C ASP A 225 -20.85 11.38 14.73
N GLY A 226 -20.71 10.26 14.02
CA GLY A 226 -21.83 9.36 13.71
C GLY A 226 -22.55 9.67 12.39
N GLU A 227 -22.35 10.83 11.78
CA GLU A 227 -22.97 11.26 10.53
C GLU A 227 -22.07 11.01 9.31
N LYS A 228 -22.66 10.65 8.17
CA LYS A 228 -21.96 10.49 6.89
C LYS A 228 -21.96 11.81 6.15
N ILE A 229 -20.77 12.38 5.95
CA ILE A 229 -20.57 13.63 5.21
C ILE A 229 -20.13 13.31 3.78
N GLU A 230 -20.78 13.91 2.80
CA GLU A 230 -20.49 13.68 1.39
C GLU A 230 -19.39 14.61 0.87
N VAL A 231 -18.14 14.13 0.81
CA VAL A 231 -16.98 14.85 0.27
C VAL A 231 -16.80 14.62 -1.22
N LYS A 232 -16.68 13.36 -1.66
CA LYS A 232 -16.54 12.92 -3.06
C LYS A 232 -15.43 13.66 -3.83
N LYS A 233 -14.28 13.84 -3.23
CA LYS A 233 -13.14 14.56 -3.81
C LYS A 233 -11.82 13.85 -3.54
N ASN A 234 -10.84 14.12 -4.37
CA ASN A 234 -9.45 13.82 -4.08
C ASN A 234 -8.90 14.88 -3.13
N VAL A 235 -8.23 14.43 -2.07
CA VAL A 235 -7.60 15.29 -1.07
C VAL A 235 -6.13 14.92 -0.91
N THR A 236 -5.36 15.82 -0.31
CA THR A 236 -3.96 15.60 0.04
C THR A 236 -3.82 15.25 1.51
N TYR A 237 -2.96 14.26 1.78
CA TYR A 237 -2.55 13.88 3.11
C TYR A 237 -1.04 14.10 3.26
N PRO A 238 -0.57 14.77 4.33
CA PRO A 238 0.86 14.84 4.62
C PRO A 238 1.37 13.45 5.01
N LYS A 239 2.51 13.06 4.45
CA LYS A 239 3.15 11.78 4.74
C LYS A 239 4.66 11.94 4.80
N THR A 240 5.25 11.43 5.88
CA THR A 240 6.71 11.35 5.99
C THR A 240 7.21 10.10 5.29
N PHE A 241 8.16 10.32 4.41
CA PHE A 241 8.99 9.31 3.76
C PHE A 241 10.42 9.49 4.21
N GLU A 242 11.24 8.51 3.91
CA GLU A 242 12.69 8.62 4.01
C GLU A 242 13.29 8.43 2.63
N VAL A 243 14.38 9.10 2.33
CA VAL A 243 15.17 8.90 1.11
C VAL A 243 16.46 8.20 1.49
N ALA A 244 16.72 7.05 0.90
CA ALA A 244 17.96 6.31 1.12
C ALA A 244 19.18 7.14 0.66
N ILE A 245 20.18 7.25 1.52
CA ILE A 245 21.43 7.90 1.15
C ILE A 245 22.31 6.85 0.46
N ASN A 246 22.66 7.14 -0.79
CA ASN A 246 23.53 6.27 -1.58
C ASN A 246 24.96 6.27 -0.97
N GLU A 247 25.72 5.18 -1.16
CA GLU A 247 27.14 5.09 -0.77
C GLU A 247 27.96 6.25 -1.32
N ASN A 248 27.60 6.76 -2.52
CA ASN A 248 28.10 8.02 -3.03
C ASN A 248 27.10 9.15 -2.69
N PRO A 249 27.36 10.00 -1.67
CA PRO A 249 26.46 11.07 -1.24
C PRO A 249 26.13 12.10 -2.32
N GLU A 250 27.03 12.29 -3.30
CA GLU A 250 26.79 13.21 -4.42
C GLU A 250 25.60 12.77 -5.29
N ILE A 251 25.39 11.46 -5.45
CA ILE A 251 24.25 10.92 -6.20
C ILE A 251 22.95 11.31 -5.50
N THR A 252 22.88 11.09 -4.19
CA THR A 252 21.73 11.50 -3.38
C THR A 252 21.49 13.00 -3.44
N ALA A 253 22.56 13.81 -3.29
CA ALA A 253 22.45 15.28 -3.36
C ALA A 253 21.91 15.76 -4.72
N LYS A 254 22.41 15.19 -5.82
CA LYS A 254 21.92 15.49 -7.19
C LYS A 254 20.46 15.06 -7.38
N MET A 255 20.07 13.89 -6.87
CA MET A 255 18.70 13.40 -6.93
C MET A 255 17.75 14.32 -6.14
N LEU A 256 18.10 14.68 -4.89
CA LEU A 256 17.32 15.58 -4.05
C LEU A 256 17.15 16.96 -4.71
N GLN A 257 18.23 17.53 -5.21
CA GLN A 257 18.20 18.85 -5.85
C GLN A 257 17.33 18.85 -7.11
N ARG A 258 17.39 17.79 -7.91
CA ARG A 258 16.70 17.72 -9.20
C ARG A 258 15.21 17.44 -9.06
N PHE A 259 14.82 16.56 -8.15
CA PHE A 259 13.48 15.99 -8.12
C PHE A 259 12.64 16.40 -6.91
N PHE A 260 13.28 16.78 -5.79
CA PHE A 260 12.58 17.02 -4.53
C PHE A 260 12.71 18.47 -4.01
N LYS A 261 13.22 19.38 -4.84
CA LYS A 261 13.39 20.78 -4.48
C LYS A 261 12.79 21.72 -5.54
N PRO A 262 11.43 21.77 -5.64
CA PRO A 262 10.77 22.69 -6.56
C PRO A 262 11.00 24.16 -6.18
N LYS A 263 10.67 25.05 -7.08
CA LYS A 263 10.67 26.49 -6.82
C LYS A 263 9.63 26.83 -5.75
N LYS A 264 9.90 27.88 -4.95
CA LYS A 264 8.98 28.37 -3.93
C LYS A 264 7.58 28.66 -4.54
N GLY A 265 6.53 28.21 -3.87
CA GLY A 265 5.14 28.37 -4.32
C GLY A 265 4.70 27.35 -5.37
N LYS A 266 5.59 26.44 -5.78
CA LYS A 266 5.30 25.36 -6.75
C LYS A 266 5.35 24.01 -6.09
N ILE A 267 4.49 23.13 -6.58
CA ILE A 267 4.39 21.73 -6.17
C ILE A 267 4.77 20.84 -7.36
N THR A 268 5.74 19.99 -7.13
CA THR A 268 6.20 19.00 -8.11
C THR A 268 5.55 17.65 -7.82
N GLU A 269 5.04 17.01 -8.86
CA GLU A 269 4.58 15.63 -8.79
C GLU A 269 5.69 14.69 -9.26
N ILE A 270 5.95 13.66 -8.47
CA ILE A 270 6.93 12.61 -8.82
C ILE A 270 6.42 11.26 -8.36
N THR A 271 6.60 10.24 -9.21
CA THR A 271 6.43 8.84 -8.79
C THR A 271 7.78 8.28 -8.39
N VAL A 272 7.83 7.67 -7.22
CA VAL A 272 9.03 7.09 -6.62
C VAL A 272 8.84 5.61 -6.34
N THR A 273 9.94 4.87 -6.31
CA THR A 273 9.99 3.47 -5.85
C THR A 273 10.92 3.34 -4.66
N GLY A 274 10.61 2.41 -3.77
CA GLY A 274 11.39 2.19 -2.58
C GLY A 274 11.00 0.94 -1.83
N ASN A 275 11.49 0.85 -0.59
CA ASN A 275 11.31 -0.29 0.28
C ASN A 275 10.30 0.04 1.39
N LEU A 276 9.42 -0.92 1.68
CA LEU A 276 8.57 -0.93 2.87
C LEU A 276 9.34 -1.64 3.98
N VAL A 277 9.47 -1.00 5.13
CA VAL A 277 10.06 -1.58 6.33
C VAL A 277 9.01 -1.55 7.44
N GLU A 278 8.57 -2.73 7.87
CA GLU A 278 7.64 -2.91 8.99
C GLU A 278 8.21 -4.00 9.89
N GLY A 279 8.74 -3.61 11.03
CA GLY A 279 9.30 -4.56 11.97
C GLY A 279 9.92 -3.85 13.16
N GLY A 280 10.32 -4.60 14.16
CA GLY A 280 11.21 -4.07 15.18
C GLY A 280 12.49 -3.61 14.47
N SER A 281 13.03 -2.45 14.88
CA SER A 281 14.40 -2.11 14.51
C SER A 281 15.23 -3.37 14.71
N THR A 282 16.08 -3.69 13.75
CA THR A 282 17.28 -4.48 14.04
C THR A 282 18.09 -3.63 15.01
N VAL A 283 17.72 -3.67 16.27
CA VAL A 283 18.66 -3.33 17.33
C VAL A 283 19.75 -4.37 17.13
N ASN A 284 20.93 -3.96 16.74
CA ASN A 284 22.08 -4.82 16.86
C ASN A 284 22.20 -5.11 18.36
N ILE A 285 21.60 -6.23 18.79
CA ILE A 285 21.69 -6.70 20.15
C ILE A 285 23.10 -7.21 20.26
N THR A 286 23.83 -6.57 21.13
CA THR A 286 25.17 -7.03 21.52
C THR A 286 25.04 -7.96 22.74
N GLU A 287 26.04 -8.75 23.02
CA GLU A 287 26.10 -9.63 24.18
C GLU A 287 25.78 -8.88 25.51
N ASP A 288 26.09 -7.57 25.56
CA ASP A 288 25.81 -6.70 26.71
C ASP A 288 24.32 -6.35 26.84
N ASP A 289 23.55 -6.45 25.77
CA ASP A 289 22.11 -6.16 25.75
C ASP A 289 21.25 -7.38 26.15
N ILE A 290 21.85 -8.56 26.28
CA ILE A 290 21.16 -9.79 26.70
C ILE A 290 21.06 -9.80 28.22
N PRO A 291 19.83 -9.83 28.79
CA PRO A 291 19.62 -9.93 30.24
C PRO A 291 20.27 -11.18 30.83
N ASP A 292 20.74 -11.08 32.08
CA ASP A 292 21.51 -12.16 32.72
C ASP A 292 20.71 -13.47 32.86
N ASP A 293 19.38 -13.40 33.09
CA ASP A 293 18.49 -14.55 33.12
C ASP A 293 18.35 -15.24 31.75
N ILE A 294 18.47 -14.51 30.66
CA ILE A 294 18.51 -15.07 29.30
C ILE A 294 19.88 -15.68 28.99
N LYS A 295 20.95 -15.07 29.48
CA LYS A 295 22.31 -15.65 29.38
C LYS A 295 22.39 -17.02 30.06
N GLU A 296 21.77 -17.16 31.24
CA GLU A 296 21.66 -18.46 31.92
C GLU A 296 20.95 -19.51 31.05
N LEU A 297 19.87 -19.13 30.34
CA LEU A 297 19.15 -20.07 29.49
C LEU A 297 19.97 -20.48 28.24
N ILE A 298 20.82 -19.58 27.76
CA ILE A 298 21.76 -19.88 26.68
C ILE A 298 22.86 -20.84 27.18
N GLU A 299 23.44 -20.59 28.37
CA GLU A 299 24.42 -21.46 28.99
C GLU A 299 23.88 -22.86 29.26
N MET A 300 22.59 -22.96 29.64
CA MET A 300 21.90 -24.24 29.81
C MET A 300 21.60 -24.96 28.47
N GLY A 301 21.82 -24.32 27.35
CA GLY A 301 21.53 -24.90 26.02
C GLY A 301 20.05 -24.95 25.67
N LEU A 302 19.21 -24.18 26.38
CA LEU A 302 17.76 -24.10 26.14
C LEU A 302 17.41 -23.12 25.01
N TYR A 303 18.27 -22.14 24.75
CA TYR A 303 18.20 -21.21 23.63
C TYR A 303 19.57 -21.10 22.97
N SER A 304 19.60 -20.92 21.66
CA SER A 304 20.80 -20.42 21.00
C SER A 304 20.89 -18.90 21.16
N GLU A 305 22.10 -18.35 21.07
CA GLU A 305 22.33 -16.90 21.13
C GLU A 305 21.50 -16.17 20.07
N GLU A 306 21.44 -16.70 18.85
CA GLU A 306 20.65 -16.16 17.74
C GLU A 306 19.12 -16.18 18.01
N GLU A 307 18.60 -17.22 18.70
CA GLU A 307 17.18 -17.28 19.10
C GLU A 307 16.86 -16.29 20.22
N ALA A 308 17.79 -16.09 21.15
CA ALA A 308 17.64 -15.13 22.24
C ALA A 308 17.67 -13.69 21.69
N GLU A 309 18.64 -13.36 20.83
CA GLU A 309 18.74 -12.07 20.16
C GLU A 309 17.47 -11.75 19.37
N LYS A 310 16.95 -12.70 18.57
CA LYS A 310 15.69 -12.54 17.83
C LYS A 310 14.50 -12.26 18.77
N LYS A 311 14.40 -12.93 19.90
CA LYS A 311 13.31 -12.72 20.86
C LYS A 311 13.41 -11.39 21.59
N ILE A 312 14.60 -10.96 21.96
CA ILE A 312 14.86 -9.66 22.61
C ILE A 312 14.60 -8.53 21.61
N ALA A 313 15.04 -8.66 20.36
CA ALA A 313 14.75 -7.70 19.29
C ALA A 313 13.25 -7.52 19.05
N VAL A 314 12.47 -8.59 19.12
CA VAL A 314 10.99 -8.55 19.00
C VAL A 314 10.33 -7.91 20.23
N GLY A 315 10.87 -8.11 21.43
CA GLY A 315 10.31 -7.60 22.68
C GLY A 315 10.55 -6.10 22.91
N ASN A 316 11.66 -5.57 22.45
CA ASN A 316 12.12 -4.20 22.70
C ASN A 316 11.83 -3.21 21.55
N GLY A 317 11.31 -3.68 20.41
CA GLY A 317 11.12 -2.84 19.24
C GLY A 317 9.73 -2.21 19.18
N ASN A 318 9.65 -0.88 19.26
CA ASN A 318 8.56 -0.15 18.60
C ASN A 318 8.53 -0.58 17.14
N ARG A 319 7.41 -1.15 16.68
CA ARG A 319 7.23 -1.50 15.27
C ARG A 319 7.33 -0.23 14.43
N GLU A 320 8.47 -0.03 13.82
CA GLU A 320 8.66 1.07 12.88
C GLU A 320 7.95 0.73 11.57
N ARG A 321 7.20 1.70 11.05
CA ARG A 321 6.62 1.63 9.70
C ARG A 321 7.22 2.72 8.86
N ARG A 322 8.12 2.35 7.95
CA ARG A 322 8.89 3.29 7.13
C ARG A 322 8.68 3.01 5.65
N MET A 323 8.62 4.07 4.88
CA MET A 323 8.63 4.03 3.41
C MET A 323 9.93 4.71 2.94
N ILE A 324 10.91 3.90 2.52
CA ILE A 324 12.24 4.38 2.17
C ILE A 324 12.34 4.48 0.66
N ILE A 325 12.37 5.70 0.13
CA ILE A 325 12.52 6.01 -1.29
C ILE A 325 13.96 5.69 -1.71
N VAL A 326 14.10 4.90 -2.77
CA VAL A 326 15.38 4.54 -3.36
C VAL A 326 15.65 5.34 -4.63
N LYS A 327 14.63 5.52 -5.48
CA LYS A 327 14.78 6.19 -6.77
C LYS A 327 13.45 6.67 -7.33
N PRO A 328 13.46 7.65 -8.26
CA PRO A 328 12.31 7.96 -9.11
C PRO A 328 11.91 6.77 -9.99
N ASP A 329 10.61 6.65 -10.25
CA ASP A 329 10.07 5.64 -11.16
C ASP A 329 10.23 6.07 -12.63
N ILE A 330 10.22 5.10 -13.53
CA ILE A 330 10.27 5.32 -14.97
C ILE A 330 8.88 5.08 -15.54
N THR A 331 8.38 6.04 -16.30
CA THR A 331 7.17 5.91 -17.08
C THR A 331 7.47 5.99 -18.58
N TYR A 332 6.46 5.80 -19.41
CA TYR A 332 6.60 5.88 -20.86
C TYR A 332 5.64 6.91 -21.41
N VAL A 333 6.15 7.80 -22.26
CA VAL A 333 5.37 8.80 -23.00
C VAL A 333 5.36 8.46 -24.48
N GLY A 334 4.28 8.86 -25.18
CA GLY A 334 4.04 8.53 -26.58
C GLY A 334 3.23 7.24 -26.76
N THR A 335 2.88 6.95 -28.01
CA THR A 335 2.07 5.78 -28.41
C THR A 335 2.78 4.99 -29.51
N GLY A 336 2.54 3.68 -29.56
CA GLY A 336 3.14 2.82 -30.58
C GLY A 336 4.67 2.87 -30.57
N ASP A 337 5.27 3.04 -31.77
CA ASP A 337 6.72 3.07 -31.98
C ASP A 337 7.40 4.34 -31.43
N ASP A 338 6.62 5.39 -31.15
CA ASP A 338 7.12 6.65 -30.55
C ASP A 338 7.21 6.59 -29.03
N ARG A 339 6.90 5.46 -28.41
CA ARG A 339 6.92 5.27 -26.98
C ARG A 339 8.35 5.33 -26.42
N LYS A 340 8.62 6.33 -25.57
CA LYS A 340 9.94 6.55 -24.97
C LYS A 340 9.89 6.52 -23.44
N PRO A 341 10.88 5.90 -22.79
CA PRO A 341 10.97 5.94 -21.33
C PRO A 341 11.35 7.35 -20.86
N THR A 342 10.73 7.78 -19.78
CA THR A 342 11.04 9.04 -19.10
C THR A 342 10.89 8.85 -17.58
N VAL A 343 11.45 9.77 -16.79
CA VAL A 343 11.17 9.81 -15.36
C VAL A 343 9.72 10.26 -15.15
N ALA A 344 9.00 9.59 -14.26
CA ALA A 344 7.63 9.96 -13.88
C ALA A 344 7.65 11.20 -12.98
N PHE A 345 7.83 12.38 -13.61
CA PHE A 345 8.12 13.64 -12.95
C PHE A 345 7.51 14.81 -13.72
N GLU A 346 6.77 15.68 -13.01
CA GLU A 346 6.19 16.91 -13.54
C GLU A 346 6.52 18.09 -12.60
N ASP A 347 7.53 18.89 -12.97
CA ASP A 347 7.96 20.04 -12.17
C ASP A 347 6.91 21.16 -12.21
N GLY A 348 6.55 21.66 -11.03
CA GLY A 348 5.57 22.74 -10.89
C GLY A 348 4.18 22.44 -11.44
N LYS A 349 3.78 21.15 -11.39
CA LYS A 349 2.46 20.69 -11.86
C LYS A 349 1.31 21.43 -11.18
N TYR A 350 1.45 21.69 -9.89
CA TYR A 350 0.48 22.41 -9.06
C TYR A 350 1.11 23.65 -8.42
N ASP A 351 0.27 24.56 -7.93
CA ASP A 351 0.66 25.61 -7.01
C ASP A 351 0.34 25.19 -5.57
N GLU A 352 0.93 25.83 -4.56
CA GLU A 352 0.62 25.53 -3.14
C GLU A 352 -0.88 25.68 -2.84
N ASP A 353 -1.56 26.64 -3.48
CA ASP A 353 -3.01 26.86 -3.34
C ASP A 353 -3.88 25.75 -3.96
N ASP A 354 -3.31 24.90 -4.81
CA ASP A 354 -4.02 23.76 -5.41
C ASP A 354 -4.12 22.57 -4.44
N LEU A 355 -3.28 22.53 -3.38
CA LEU A 355 -3.37 21.50 -2.34
C LEU A 355 -4.72 21.61 -1.62
N TYR A 356 -5.38 20.50 -1.46
CA TYR A 356 -6.71 20.43 -0.84
C TYR A 356 -6.69 19.38 0.26
N PHE A 357 -6.52 19.82 1.49
CA PHE A 357 -6.35 18.94 2.64
C PHE A 357 -7.69 18.37 3.12
N TYR A 358 -7.62 17.22 3.77
CA TYR A 358 -8.78 16.49 4.27
C TYR A 358 -9.67 17.34 5.19
N GLU A 359 -9.10 18.04 6.18
CA GLU A 359 -9.84 18.93 7.08
C GLU A 359 -10.62 20.00 6.31
N GLN A 360 -9.97 20.66 5.32
CA GLN A 360 -10.65 21.65 4.49
C GLN A 360 -11.78 21.04 3.68
N ALA A 361 -11.62 19.79 3.21
CA ALA A 361 -12.64 19.10 2.47
C ALA A 361 -13.86 18.77 3.33
N LEU A 362 -13.67 18.47 4.61
CA LEU A 362 -14.73 18.26 5.59
C LEU A 362 -15.48 19.57 5.87
N LEU A 363 -14.77 20.67 6.14
CA LEU A 363 -15.37 21.98 6.37
C LEU A 363 -16.19 22.45 5.15
N ASP A 364 -15.65 22.29 3.94
CA ASP A 364 -16.36 22.68 2.70
C ASP A 364 -17.60 21.79 2.45
N ALA A 365 -17.62 20.58 3.01
CA ALA A 365 -18.77 19.66 2.94
C ALA A 365 -19.77 19.81 4.10
N GLY A 366 -19.53 20.77 5.04
CA GLY A 366 -20.45 21.12 6.11
C GLY A 366 -20.21 20.37 7.43
N ALA A 367 -19.03 19.79 7.65
CA ALA A 367 -18.62 19.34 8.97
C ALA A 367 -18.40 20.56 9.89
N GLU A 368 -19.00 20.55 11.10
CA GLU A 368 -18.78 21.56 12.13
C GLU A 368 -17.54 21.26 12.97
#